data_828af67671356b6bc32100c9bc22b435
#
_entry.id   828af67671356b6bc32100c9bc22b435
#
_cell.length_a   1.000
_cell.length_b   1.000
_cell.length_c   1.000
_cell.angle_alpha   90.00
_cell.angle_beta   90.00
_cell.angle_gamma   90.00
#
_symmetry.space_group_name_H-M   'P 1'
#
loop_
_entity.id
_entity.type
_entity.pdbx_description
1 polymer ?
#
loop_
_entity_poly.entity_id
_entity_poly.type
_entity_poly.pdbx_seq_one_letter_code
_entity_poly.pdbx_strand_id
1 'polypeptide(L)'
;MPNLIKDIKETMEKKGISEDIINQIYFSEKEGNQSEKILMIINQMDKLLSKDQCLSIMQEQGCCTTGKPAKAHREFGKKYANKTIEEKIKLFAEIDTPHRPPCKLNEDGTLSVFWSMGEEGNYRCVCGFIKKLSQPVDVSKTFCGCCGGHVRSNYQRSLGVKLRLKEIVSSSSSSGGKKRCEFLFEIEGV
;
A
#
# COMPACT_ATOMS: atom_id res chain seq x y z
N MET A 1 1.29 -10.96 -14.42
CA MET A 1 1.47 -9.91 -13.41
C MET A 1 1.69 -8.60 -14.13
N PRO A 2 1.11 -7.48 -13.68
CA PRO A 2 1.46 -6.18 -14.26
C PRO A 2 2.97 -5.96 -14.15
N ASN A 3 3.53 -5.26 -15.11
CA ASN A 3 4.95 -4.92 -15.13
C ASN A 3 5.18 -3.73 -14.19
N LEU A 4 5.32 -4.02 -12.88
CA LEU A 4 5.44 -3.00 -11.84
C LEU A 4 6.55 -1.98 -12.13
N ILE A 5 7.65 -2.41 -12.75
CA ILE A 5 8.76 -1.53 -13.14
C ILE A 5 8.28 -0.48 -14.15
N LYS A 6 7.58 -0.93 -15.20
CA LYS A 6 7.02 -0.04 -16.21
C LYS A 6 5.95 0.87 -15.62
N ASP A 7 5.05 0.30 -14.79
CA ASP A 7 3.94 1.03 -14.19
C ASP A 7 4.45 2.16 -13.25
N ILE A 8 5.53 1.93 -12.50
CA ILE A 8 6.19 2.96 -11.67
C ILE A 8 6.73 4.09 -12.55
N LYS A 9 7.43 3.77 -13.66
CA LYS A 9 7.97 4.77 -14.57
C LYS A 9 6.88 5.65 -15.17
N GLU A 10 5.84 5.04 -15.73
CA GLU A 10 4.70 5.78 -16.29
C GLU A 10 3.99 6.66 -15.26
N THR A 11 3.95 6.21 -13.99
CA THR A 11 3.37 7.01 -12.90
C THR A 11 4.24 8.21 -12.56
N MET A 12 5.57 8.05 -12.55
CA MET A 12 6.51 9.17 -12.36
C MET A 12 6.32 10.23 -13.44
N GLU A 13 6.26 9.82 -14.71
CA GLU A 13 6.04 10.70 -15.86
C GLU A 13 4.71 11.47 -15.71
N LYS A 14 3.61 10.78 -15.40
CA LYS A 14 2.29 11.38 -15.17
C LYS A 14 2.26 12.38 -14.00
N LYS A 15 3.14 12.20 -13.01
CA LYS A 15 3.26 13.10 -11.84
C LYS A 15 4.30 14.20 -12.03
N GLY A 16 4.84 14.34 -13.23
CA GLY A 16 5.75 15.43 -13.59
C GLY A 16 7.16 15.32 -12.99
N ILE A 17 7.59 14.11 -12.65
CA ILE A 17 9.00 13.88 -12.30
C ILE A 17 9.84 14.08 -13.57
N SER A 18 10.92 14.86 -13.48
CA SER A 18 11.75 15.15 -14.64
C SER A 18 12.40 13.90 -15.23
N GLU A 19 12.59 13.88 -16.54
CA GLU A 19 13.21 12.77 -17.25
C GLU A 19 14.60 12.45 -16.71
N ASP A 20 15.38 13.47 -16.35
CA ASP A 20 16.72 13.30 -15.77
C ASP A 20 16.67 12.51 -14.45
N ILE A 21 15.73 12.80 -13.56
CA ILE A 21 15.56 12.07 -12.30
C ILE A 21 15.09 10.64 -12.59
N ILE A 22 14.14 10.46 -13.49
CA ILE A 22 13.67 9.13 -13.89
C ILE A 22 14.83 8.30 -14.43
N ASN A 23 15.66 8.85 -15.32
CA ASN A 23 16.80 8.17 -15.88
C ASN A 23 17.83 7.79 -14.80
N GLN A 24 18.08 8.65 -13.81
CA GLN A 24 18.95 8.34 -12.68
C GLN A 24 18.40 7.19 -11.82
N ILE A 25 17.09 7.16 -11.57
CA ILE A 25 16.42 6.09 -10.82
C ILE A 25 16.57 4.73 -11.55
N TYR A 26 16.42 4.71 -12.87
CA TYR A 26 16.47 3.50 -13.69
C TYR A 26 17.86 3.10 -14.17
N PHE A 27 18.87 3.96 -13.97
CA PHE A 27 20.24 3.66 -14.41
C PHE A 27 20.84 2.40 -13.78
N SER A 28 20.44 2.08 -12.55
CA SER A 28 20.92 0.92 -11.79
C SER A 28 20.17 -0.39 -12.09
N GLU A 29 19.16 -0.38 -13.00
CA GLU A 29 18.28 -1.53 -13.28
C GLU A 29 18.95 -2.67 -14.06
N LYS A 30 20.22 -2.54 -14.45
CA LYS A 30 20.82 -3.37 -15.51
C LYS A 30 21.00 -4.85 -15.18
N GLU A 31 21.05 -5.25 -13.90
CA GLU A 31 21.31 -6.63 -13.49
C GLU A 31 20.33 -7.10 -12.42
N GLY A 32 20.08 -8.42 -12.36
CA GLY A 32 19.26 -9.03 -11.33
C GLY A 32 17.86 -9.49 -11.80
N ASN A 33 17.18 -10.24 -10.92
CA ASN A 33 15.81 -10.66 -11.14
C ASN A 33 14.83 -9.49 -10.93
N GLN A 34 13.56 -9.67 -11.32
CA GLN A 34 12.55 -8.61 -11.25
C GLN A 34 12.36 -8.03 -9.82
N SER A 35 12.47 -8.84 -8.78
CA SER A 35 12.32 -8.36 -7.40
C SER A 35 13.52 -7.50 -6.97
N GLU A 36 14.73 -7.89 -7.34
CA GLU A 36 15.95 -7.12 -7.07
C GLU A 36 15.92 -5.78 -7.81
N LYS A 37 15.53 -5.77 -9.08
CA LYS A 37 15.38 -4.54 -9.88
C LYS A 37 14.40 -3.56 -9.24
N ILE A 38 13.25 -4.06 -8.77
CA ILE A 38 12.26 -3.22 -8.07
C ILE A 38 12.86 -2.61 -6.81
N LEU A 39 13.60 -3.38 -6.01
CA LEU A 39 14.23 -2.86 -4.80
C LEU A 39 15.28 -1.80 -5.10
N MET A 40 16.08 -1.99 -6.18
CA MET A 40 17.03 -0.97 -6.64
C MET A 40 16.31 0.33 -7.01
N ILE A 41 15.23 0.26 -7.80
CA ILE A 41 14.40 1.41 -8.17
C ILE A 41 13.87 2.12 -6.91
N ILE A 42 13.29 1.38 -5.97
CA ILE A 42 12.78 1.93 -4.72
C ILE A 42 13.87 2.63 -3.91
N ASN A 43 15.04 2.02 -3.80
CA ASN A 43 16.18 2.61 -3.08
C ASN A 43 16.68 3.92 -3.76
N GLN A 44 16.61 4.01 -5.08
CA GLN A 44 16.94 5.25 -5.80
C GLN A 44 15.83 6.30 -5.64
N MET A 45 14.55 5.90 -5.65
CA MET A 45 13.44 6.80 -5.34
C MET A 45 13.62 7.43 -3.96
N ASP A 46 13.96 6.65 -2.94
CA ASP A 46 14.18 7.15 -1.58
C ASP A 46 15.32 8.16 -1.47
N LYS A 47 16.31 8.10 -2.38
CA LYS A 47 17.43 9.05 -2.43
C LYS A 47 17.12 10.33 -3.19
N LEU A 48 16.31 10.25 -4.25
CA LEU A 48 16.14 11.30 -5.25
C LEU A 48 14.78 12.02 -5.15
N LEU A 49 13.81 11.42 -4.48
CA LEU A 49 12.44 11.95 -4.35
C LEU A 49 12.11 12.23 -2.89
N SER A 50 11.18 13.16 -2.65
CA SER A 50 10.62 13.35 -1.32
C SER A 50 9.76 12.15 -0.91
N LYS A 51 9.55 11.96 0.40
CA LYS A 51 8.66 10.92 0.95
C LYS A 51 7.26 10.99 0.33
N ASP A 52 6.71 12.19 0.18
CA ASP A 52 5.39 12.41 -0.39
C ASP A 52 5.33 12.03 -1.88
N GLN A 53 6.35 12.35 -2.65
CA GLN A 53 6.46 11.91 -4.04
C GLN A 53 6.52 10.38 -4.12
N CYS A 54 7.36 9.74 -3.32
CA CYS A 54 7.48 8.28 -3.26
C CYS A 54 6.13 7.62 -2.93
N LEU A 55 5.43 8.06 -1.88
CA LEU A 55 4.14 7.52 -1.49
C LEU A 55 3.07 7.79 -2.55
N SER A 56 3.06 9.00 -3.14
CA SER A 56 2.10 9.35 -4.18
C SER A 56 2.25 8.48 -5.44
N ILE A 57 3.49 8.11 -5.81
CA ILE A 57 3.78 7.24 -6.93
C ILE A 57 3.38 5.79 -6.58
N MET A 58 3.83 5.30 -5.43
CA MET A 58 3.66 3.89 -5.07
C MET A 58 2.21 3.51 -4.74
N GLN A 59 1.39 4.42 -4.20
CA GLN A 59 -0.02 4.15 -3.94
C GLN A 59 -0.86 3.93 -5.21
N GLU A 60 -0.37 4.39 -6.37
CA GLU A 60 -1.04 4.12 -7.66
C GLU A 60 -0.74 2.71 -8.19
N GLN A 61 0.29 2.05 -7.65
CA GLN A 61 0.72 0.72 -8.09
C GLN A 61 -0.13 -0.43 -7.54
N GLY A 62 -1.19 -0.17 -6.80
CA GLY A 62 -2.05 -1.15 -6.12
C GLY A 62 -2.37 -2.38 -6.97
N CYS A 63 -1.45 -3.35 -7.01
CA CYS A 63 -1.42 -4.47 -7.95
C CYS A 63 -2.58 -5.48 -7.80
N CYS A 64 -3.32 -5.43 -6.68
CA CYS A 64 -4.35 -6.40 -6.32
C CYS A 64 -5.73 -5.77 -6.12
N THR A 65 -6.09 -4.78 -6.97
CA THR A 65 -7.37 -4.04 -6.84
C THR A 65 -8.58 -4.75 -7.45
N THR A 66 -8.42 -6.02 -7.85
CA THR A 66 -9.45 -6.86 -8.48
C THR A 66 -9.67 -8.16 -7.70
N GLY A 67 -10.59 -8.99 -8.17
CA GLY A 67 -10.85 -10.31 -7.59
C GLY A 67 -11.85 -10.33 -6.44
N LYS A 68 -11.85 -11.43 -5.68
CA LYS A 68 -12.82 -11.67 -4.58
C LYS A 68 -12.79 -10.59 -3.49
N PRO A 69 -11.62 -10.13 -2.99
CA PRO A 69 -11.58 -9.07 -1.99
C PRO A 69 -12.22 -7.77 -2.49
N ALA A 70 -11.87 -7.33 -3.69
CA ALA A 70 -12.42 -6.12 -4.27
C ALA A 70 -13.93 -6.20 -4.49
N LYS A 71 -14.45 -7.38 -4.87
CA LYS A 71 -15.89 -7.63 -4.96
C LYS A 71 -16.56 -7.49 -3.60
N ALA A 72 -16.03 -8.14 -2.57
CA ALA A 72 -16.56 -8.07 -1.21
C ALA A 72 -16.60 -6.64 -0.65
N HIS A 73 -15.56 -5.84 -0.91
CA HIS A 73 -15.53 -4.43 -0.53
C HIS A 73 -16.58 -3.59 -1.27
N ARG A 74 -16.82 -3.84 -2.56
CA ARG A 74 -17.89 -3.16 -3.31
C ARG A 74 -19.28 -3.53 -2.81
N GLU A 75 -19.52 -4.81 -2.54
CA GLU A 75 -20.80 -5.28 -2.01
C GLU A 75 -21.09 -4.71 -0.64
N PHE A 76 -20.10 -4.65 0.24
CA PHE A 76 -20.21 -4.00 1.54
C PHE A 76 -20.58 -2.53 1.38
N GLY A 77 -19.85 -1.77 0.55
CA GLY A 77 -20.13 -0.35 0.32
C GLY A 77 -21.54 -0.08 -0.21
N LYS A 78 -22.04 -0.94 -1.12
CA LYS A 78 -23.42 -0.87 -1.62
C LYS A 78 -24.45 -1.16 -0.53
N LYS A 79 -24.23 -2.26 0.24
CA LYS A 79 -25.14 -2.69 1.30
C LYS A 79 -25.31 -1.66 2.41
N TYR A 80 -24.26 -0.95 2.74
CA TYR A 80 -24.22 0.01 3.84
C TYR A 80 -24.00 1.46 3.37
N ALA A 81 -24.47 1.79 2.15
CA ALA A 81 -24.25 3.10 1.54
C ALA A 81 -24.76 4.27 2.40
N ASN A 82 -25.89 4.05 3.11
CA ASN A 82 -26.55 5.04 3.96
C ASN A 82 -25.99 5.12 5.40
N LYS A 83 -24.95 4.36 5.71
CA LYS A 83 -24.30 4.38 7.02
C LYS A 83 -23.16 5.39 7.08
N THR A 84 -22.89 5.95 8.28
CA THR A 84 -21.73 6.81 8.51
C THR A 84 -20.42 6.01 8.43
N ILE A 85 -19.27 6.71 8.36
CA ILE A 85 -17.95 6.06 8.35
C ILE A 85 -17.75 5.25 9.62
N GLU A 86 -18.11 5.81 10.79
CA GLU A 86 -17.97 5.18 12.10
C GLU A 86 -18.82 3.91 12.19
N GLU A 87 -20.08 3.95 11.72
CA GLU A 87 -20.95 2.79 11.66
C GLU A 87 -20.37 1.70 10.76
N LYS A 88 -19.84 2.08 9.58
CA LYS A 88 -19.21 1.14 8.66
C LYS A 88 -17.96 0.49 9.27
N ILE A 89 -17.14 1.26 9.99
CA ILE A 89 -15.94 0.73 10.67
C ILE A 89 -16.33 -0.26 11.78
N LYS A 90 -17.37 0.03 12.58
CA LYS A 90 -17.91 -0.92 13.57
C LYS A 90 -18.37 -2.22 12.92
N LEU A 91 -19.13 -2.12 11.82
CA LEU A 91 -19.58 -3.28 11.06
C LEU A 91 -18.40 -4.08 10.46
N PHE A 92 -17.28 -3.44 10.10
CA PHE A 92 -16.09 -4.16 9.68
C PHE A 92 -15.50 -5.04 10.79
N ALA A 93 -15.52 -4.58 12.04
CA ALA A 93 -15.00 -5.33 13.17
C ALA A 93 -15.85 -6.56 13.48
N GLU A 94 -17.16 -6.53 13.17
CA GLU A 94 -18.09 -7.63 13.42
C GLU A 94 -18.07 -8.72 12.34
N ILE A 95 -17.54 -8.40 11.15
CA ILE A 95 -17.49 -9.34 10.02
C ILE A 95 -16.12 -10.00 9.99
N ASP A 96 -16.03 -11.18 10.55
CA ASP A 96 -14.83 -12.03 10.47
C ASP A 96 -14.64 -12.54 9.03
N THR A 97 -13.85 -11.82 8.26
CA THR A 97 -13.41 -12.27 6.93
C THR A 97 -11.94 -11.96 6.69
N PRO A 98 -11.15 -12.91 6.17
CA PRO A 98 -9.72 -12.74 5.91
C PRO A 98 -9.40 -11.64 4.88
N HIS A 99 -10.41 -11.08 4.23
CA HIS A 99 -10.28 -10.06 3.18
C HIS A 99 -10.56 -8.63 3.67
N ARG A 100 -10.84 -8.45 4.95
CA ARG A 100 -11.14 -7.13 5.55
C ARG A 100 -10.23 -6.90 6.74
N PRO A 101 -9.03 -6.35 6.51
CA PRO A 101 -8.12 -6.01 7.59
C PRO A 101 -8.80 -5.08 8.60
N PRO A 102 -8.47 -5.16 9.90
CA PRO A 102 -8.96 -4.22 10.89
C PRO A 102 -8.61 -2.78 10.53
N CYS A 103 -9.52 -1.85 10.81
CA CYS A 103 -9.25 -0.43 10.65
C CYS A 103 -9.75 0.35 11.87
N LYS A 104 -9.23 1.56 12.05
CA LYS A 104 -9.58 2.47 13.13
C LYS A 104 -9.64 3.90 12.60
N LEU A 105 -10.73 4.61 12.89
CA LEU A 105 -10.79 6.05 12.75
C LEU A 105 -10.07 6.68 13.96
N ASN A 106 -9.09 7.52 13.70
CA ASN A 106 -8.33 8.21 14.72
C ASN A 106 -9.02 9.52 15.14
N GLU A 107 -8.65 10.07 16.28
CA GLU A 107 -9.22 11.31 16.81
C GLU A 107 -8.97 12.53 15.91
N ASP A 108 -7.87 12.51 15.15
CA ASP A 108 -7.52 13.54 14.16
C ASP A 108 -8.24 13.38 12.81
N GLY A 109 -9.20 12.48 12.71
CA GLY A 109 -9.95 12.21 11.48
C GLY A 109 -9.22 11.35 10.45
N THR A 110 -8.00 10.87 10.73
CA THR A 110 -7.30 9.94 9.86
C THR A 110 -7.78 8.49 10.05
N LEU A 111 -7.56 7.64 9.06
CA LEU A 111 -7.90 6.23 9.09
C LEU A 111 -6.64 5.37 9.14
N SER A 112 -6.45 4.61 10.22
CA SER A 112 -5.44 3.54 10.28
C SER A 112 -6.02 2.23 9.79
N VAL A 113 -5.30 1.54 8.89
CA VAL A 113 -5.64 0.18 8.43
C VAL A 113 -4.46 -0.74 8.69
N PHE A 114 -4.75 -1.90 9.31
CA PHE A 114 -3.73 -2.86 9.74
C PHE A 114 -3.77 -4.09 8.85
N TRP A 115 -2.66 -4.43 8.22
CA TRP A 115 -2.62 -5.60 7.34
C TRP A 115 -1.32 -6.38 7.50
N SER A 116 -1.42 -7.60 7.99
CA SER A 116 -0.31 -8.56 8.04
C SER A 116 -0.88 -9.98 8.23
N MET A 117 -0.04 -10.96 8.00
CA MET A 117 -0.30 -12.34 8.40
C MET A 117 0.55 -12.68 9.63
N GLY A 118 0.08 -13.62 10.45
CA GLY A 118 0.80 -14.04 11.64
C GLY A 118 0.35 -13.32 12.91
N GLU A 119 1.09 -13.55 13.98
CA GLU A 119 0.80 -13.10 15.34
C GLU A 119 1.82 -12.06 15.80
N GLU A 120 1.57 -11.47 16.95
CA GLU A 120 2.45 -10.46 17.54
C GLU A 120 3.88 -11.00 17.68
N GLY A 121 4.84 -10.21 17.23
CA GLY A 121 6.26 -10.57 17.20
C GLY A 121 6.69 -11.49 16.04
N ASN A 122 5.75 -12.05 15.27
CA ASN A 122 6.03 -12.92 14.12
C ASN A 122 5.14 -12.62 12.91
N TYR A 123 4.99 -11.34 12.61
CA TYR A 123 4.23 -10.89 11.44
C TYR A 123 4.95 -11.19 10.13
N ARG A 124 4.22 -11.64 9.12
CA ARG A 124 4.75 -11.96 7.80
C ARG A 124 4.21 -11.01 6.74
N CYS A 125 5.10 -10.63 5.83
CA CYS A 125 4.71 -9.84 4.66
C CYS A 125 3.83 -10.67 3.72
N VAL A 126 2.71 -10.09 3.29
CA VAL A 126 1.78 -10.73 2.33
C VAL A 126 2.26 -10.56 0.88
N CYS A 127 3.22 -9.68 0.61
CA CYS A 127 3.67 -9.33 -0.73
C CYS A 127 4.38 -10.49 -1.42
N GLY A 128 3.88 -10.88 -2.61
CA GLY A 128 4.47 -11.94 -3.40
C GLY A 128 5.87 -11.64 -3.95
N PHE A 129 6.25 -10.37 -4.08
CA PHE A 129 7.61 -9.97 -4.47
C PHE A 129 8.59 -10.22 -3.35
N ILE A 130 8.24 -9.82 -2.11
CA ILE A 130 9.11 -10.02 -0.94
C ILE A 130 9.35 -11.52 -0.67
N LYS A 131 8.32 -12.35 -0.82
CA LYS A 131 8.42 -13.81 -0.64
C LYS A 131 9.37 -14.49 -1.62
N LYS A 132 9.71 -13.84 -2.73
CA LYS A 132 10.63 -14.38 -3.76
C LYS A 132 12.07 -13.94 -3.58
N LEU A 133 12.35 -13.08 -2.64
CA LEU A 133 13.73 -12.68 -2.33
C LEU A 133 14.44 -13.84 -1.66
N SER A 134 15.67 -14.11 -2.10
CA SER A 134 16.48 -15.24 -1.64
C SER A 134 17.02 -15.10 -0.21
N GLN A 135 16.92 -13.89 0.36
CA GLN A 135 17.37 -13.59 1.73
C GLN A 135 16.44 -12.56 2.39
N PRO A 136 16.39 -12.49 3.74
CA PRO A 136 15.76 -11.37 4.42
C PRO A 136 16.46 -10.08 4.01
N VAL A 137 15.73 -9.20 3.33
CA VAL A 137 16.22 -7.89 2.91
C VAL A 137 15.47 -6.85 3.70
N ASP A 138 16.18 -5.86 4.23
CA ASP A 138 15.55 -4.68 4.79
C ASP A 138 14.91 -3.89 3.64
N VAL A 139 13.57 -3.95 3.60
CA VAL A 139 12.80 -3.37 2.51
C VAL A 139 12.29 -2.00 2.94
N SER A 140 12.65 -0.99 2.19
CA SER A 140 12.13 0.36 2.41
C SER A 140 10.59 0.38 2.52
N LYS A 141 10.07 1.19 3.43
CA LYS A 141 8.63 1.42 3.56
C LYS A 141 8.00 1.95 2.27
N THR A 142 8.74 2.68 1.44
CA THR A 142 8.28 3.15 0.14
C THR A 142 7.73 2.02 -0.72
N PHE A 143 8.39 0.85 -0.73
CA PHE A 143 7.89 -0.33 -1.44
C PHE A 143 6.48 -0.74 -0.97
N CYS A 144 6.20 -0.60 0.34
CA CYS A 144 4.90 -0.94 0.92
C CYS A 144 3.78 -0.01 0.46
N GLY A 145 4.08 1.12 -0.19
CA GLY A 145 3.10 2.02 -0.80
C GLY A 145 2.21 1.32 -1.82
N CYS A 146 2.71 0.30 -2.54
CA CYS A 146 1.91 -0.55 -3.41
C CYS A 146 0.80 -1.30 -2.63
N CYS A 147 1.12 -1.86 -1.46
CA CYS A 147 0.11 -2.45 -0.56
C CYS A 147 -0.83 -1.39 0.00
N GLY A 148 -0.30 -0.20 0.32
CA GLY A 148 -1.12 0.97 0.70
C GLY A 148 -2.14 1.34 -0.37
N GLY A 149 -1.74 1.35 -1.65
CA GLY A 149 -2.64 1.58 -2.79
C GLY A 149 -3.74 0.51 -2.92
N HIS A 150 -3.40 -0.76 -2.70
CA HIS A 150 -4.37 -1.85 -2.66
C HIS A 150 -5.40 -1.65 -1.53
N VAL A 151 -4.93 -1.38 -0.32
CA VAL A 151 -5.76 -1.10 0.85
C VAL A 151 -6.65 0.12 0.59
N ARG A 152 -6.07 1.24 0.12
CA ARG A 152 -6.79 2.46 -0.28
C ARG A 152 -7.97 2.14 -1.20
N SER A 153 -7.69 1.44 -2.30
CA SER A 153 -8.71 1.10 -3.29
C SER A 153 -9.90 0.32 -2.70
N ASN A 154 -9.63 -0.63 -1.81
CA ASN A 154 -10.66 -1.43 -1.19
C ASN A 154 -11.47 -0.64 -0.17
N TYR A 155 -10.80 0.13 0.70
CA TYR A 155 -11.47 0.91 1.74
C TYR A 155 -12.27 2.09 1.17
N GLN A 156 -11.79 2.75 0.11
CA GLN A 156 -12.59 3.73 -0.62
C GLN A 156 -13.92 3.15 -1.10
N ARG A 157 -13.89 1.93 -1.64
CA ARG A 157 -15.11 1.23 -2.10
C ARG A 157 -16.06 0.88 -0.96
N SER A 158 -15.55 0.50 0.20
CA SER A 158 -16.37 0.12 1.34
C SER A 158 -16.92 1.30 2.09
N LEU A 159 -16.09 2.30 2.34
CA LEU A 159 -16.48 3.45 3.15
C LEU A 159 -17.23 4.51 2.33
N GLY A 160 -17.03 4.55 1.00
CA GLY A 160 -17.62 5.54 0.12
C GLY A 160 -16.95 6.91 0.23
N VAL A 161 -15.68 6.96 0.60
CA VAL A 161 -14.87 8.17 0.77
C VAL A 161 -13.64 8.11 -0.10
N LYS A 162 -13.01 9.26 -0.37
CA LYS A 162 -11.69 9.30 -0.98
C LYS A 162 -10.62 9.23 0.11
N LEU A 163 -9.57 8.45 -0.13
CA LEU A 163 -8.46 8.26 0.77
C LEU A 163 -7.14 8.62 0.08
N ARG A 164 -6.26 9.30 0.79
CA ARG A 164 -4.88 9.57 0.40
C ARG A 164 -3.93 8.90 1.40
N LEU A 165 -2.99 8.11 0.92
CA LEU A 165 -1.98 7.50 1.78
C LEU A 165 -1.06 8.58 2.34
N LYS A 166 -1.16 8.82 3.65
CA LYS A 166 -0.35 9.81 4.39
C LYS A 166 0.97 9.22 4.84
N GLU A 167 0.91 8.01 5.40
CA GLU A 167 2.09 7.38 5.97
C GLU A 167 1.98 5.85 5.98
N ILE A 168 3.12 5.18 5.89
CA ILE A 168 3.31 3.79 6.26
C ILE A 168 3.95 3.80 7.65
N VAL A 169 3.13 3.69 8.69
CA VAL A 169 3.55 3.80 10.09
C VAL A 169 4.49 2.65 10.44
N SER A 170 4.10 1.43 10.05
CA SER A 170 4.91 0.23 10.25
C SER A 170 4.74 -0.77 9.11
N SER A 171 5.72 -1.67 8.97
CA SER A 171 5.70 -2.74 7.98
C SER A 171 6.32 -4.00 8.58
N SER A 172 5.72 -5.15 8.34
CA SER A 172 6.26 -6.43 8.78
C SER A 172 7.60 -6.75 8.11
N SER A 173 7.80 -6.35 6.84
CA SER A 173 9.08 -6.55 6.15
C SER A 173 10.19 -5.65 6.68
N SER A 174 9.92 -4.36 6.93
CA SER A 174 10.92 -3.41 7.43
C SER A 174 11.20 -3.53 8.93
N SER A 175 10.40 -4.29 9.68
CA SER A 175 10.57 -4.52 11.12
C SER A 175 11.09 -5.92 11.47
N GLY A 176 11.45 -6.71 10.46
CA GLY A 176 11.83 -8.11 10.69
C GLY A 176 10.72 -8.95 11.35
N GLY A 177 9.45 -8.64 11.05
CA GLY A 177 8.28 -9.33 11.60
C GLY A 177 7.82 -8.85 12.99
N LYS A 178 8.50 -7.89 13.59
CA LYS A 178 8.17 -7.39 14.94
C LYS A 178 6.88 -6.57 14.98
N LYS A 179 6.57 -5.86 13.90
CA LYS A 179 5.40 -4.99 13.81
C LYS A 179 4.52 -5.41 12.64
N ARG A 180 3.19 -5.35 12.82
CA ARG A 180 2.23 -5.50 11.70
C ARG A 180 2.33 -4.33 10.74
N CYS A 181 1.88 -4.51 9.50
CA CYS A 181 1.75 -3.40 8.59
C CYS A 181 0.62 -2.48 9.05
N GLU A 182 0.90 -1.17 9.11
CA GLU A 182 -0.06 -0.12 9.39
C GLU A 182 0.06 0.99 8.35
N PHE A 183 -1.06 1.28 7.69
CA PHE A 183 -1.21 2.32 6.69
C PHE A 183 -2.11 3.41 7.24
N LEU A 184 -1.61 4.64 7.27
CA LEU A 184 -2.36 5.82 7.69
C LEU A 184 -2.87 6.58 6.48
N PHE A 185 -4.16 6.85 6.45
CA PHE A 185 -4.82 7.57 5.36
C PHE A 185 -5.45 8.86 5.85
N GLU A 186 -5.37 9.91 5.05
CA GLU A 186 -6.25 11.07 5.15
C GLU A 186 -7.54 10.76 4.41
N ILE A 187 -8.67 11.21 5.00
CA ILE A 187 -9.98 11.18 4.36
C ILE A 187 -10.18 12.52 3.67
N GLU A 188 -10.29 12.51 2.34
CA GLU A 188 -10.45 13.74 1.55
C GLU A 188 -11.92 14.17 1.50
N GLY A 189 -12.16 15.46 1.71
CA GLY A 189 -13.48 16.06 1.55
C GLY A 189 -14.39 15.94 2.78
N VAL A 190 -13.82 15.69 3.94
CA VAL A 190 -14.51 15.79 5.24
C VAL A 190 -14.08 17.05 5.94
#